data_43686a3056c8d5cc7733733209c6cd9d
#
_entry.id   43686a3056c8d5cc7733733209c6cd9d
#
_cell.length_a   1.000
_cell.length_b   1.000
_cell.length_c   1.000
_cell.angle_alpha   90.00
_cell.angle_beta   90.00
_cell.angle_gamma   90.00
#
_symmetry.space_group_name_H-M   'P 1'
#
loop_
_entity.id
_entity.type
_entity.pdbx_description
1 polymer ?
#
loop_
_entity_poly.entity_id
_entity_poly.type
_entity_poly.pdbx_seq_one_letter_code
_entity_poly.pdbx_strand_id
1 'polypeptide(L)'
;MATNTPFGQRLGLVLEGGVMRGIYTAGVLDVFLEAGIMPDVVVGVSAGALHGCSYVAGQKGRSIRYYRKYRSDKHFMGLYSLLTTGDVVGTKFCYEDIPLRLDPFNEAAFEKAPVDFYVTVTNVRTGKPEYILCDELKVGSKMDVIRAGASMPLCSKMVEWNGNLYLDGGVSDSIPYAKMKDFGCRKSIVVLTQPAGYLKQPAAMAPFEAMYRKYPAFVEAMRGRDQMYNTEVCAVEQAAKQGDVFLIRPSKLLHVGRMEHDIEVLNAQYELGRQDARNQMDAMREWMER
;
A
#
# COMPACT_ATOMS: atom_id res chain seq x y z
N MET A 1 11.91 -16.79 0.96
CA MET A 1 12.88 -17.28 1.97
C MET A 1 13.00 -16.19 3.02
N ALA A 2 13.07 -16.54 4.31
CA ALA A 2 13.33 -15.53 5.33
C ALA A 2 14.65 -14.80 5.05
N THR A 3 14.74 -13.54 5.40
CA THR A 3 15.97 -12.75 5.25
C THR A 3 17.07 -13.35 6.16
N ASN A 4 18.33 -13.27 5.73
CA ASN A 4 19.47 -13.71 6.55
C ASN A 4 19.90 -12.64 7.57
N THR A 5 19.29 -11.45 7.53
CA THR A 5 19.63 -10.32 8.42
C THR A 5 19.12 -10.63 9.83
N PRO A 6 19.96 -10.52 10.88
CA PRO A 6 19.56 -10.78 12.25
C PRO A 6 18.41 -9.87 12.71
N PHE A 7 17.51 -10.42 13.55
CA PHE A 7 16.46 -9.64 14.18
C PHE A 7 17.05 -8.45 14.95
N GLY A 8 16.47 -7.27 14.79
CA GLY A 8 16.98 -6.02 15.37
C GLY A 8 18.05 -5.30 14.52
N GLN A 9 18.42 -5.87 13.35
CA GLN A 9 19.34 -5.23 12.39
C GLN A 9 18.72 -5.04 11.00
N ARG A 10 17.50 -5.52 10.81
CA ARG A 10 16.78 -5.53 9.53
C ARG A 10 16.45 -4.10 9.08
N LEU A 11 16.46 -3.90 7.76
CA LEU A 11 15.96 -2.68 7.13
C LEU A 11 14.49 -2.88 6.75
N GLY A 12 13.64 -1.95 7.17
CA GLY A 12 12.22 -1.94 6.85
C GLY A 12 11.86 -0.99 5.71
N LEU A 13 10.74 -1.27 5.05
CA LEU A 13 10.08 -0.38 4.09
C LEU A 13 8.59 -0.35 4.37
N VAL A 14 8.06 0.84 4.66
CA VAL A 14 6.64 1.08 4.88
C VAL A 14 6.06 1.84 3.70
N LEU A 15 4.99 1.31 3.11
CA LEU A 15 4.34 1.87 1.93
C LEU A 15 2.92 2.30 2.28
N GLU A 16 2.70 3.62 2.38
CA GLU A 16 1.36 4.19 2.60
C GLU A 16 0.41 3.86 1.45
N GLY A 17 -0.87 3.69 1.77
CA GLY A 17 -1.95 3.61 0.81
C GLY A 17 -2.33 4.97 0.22
N GLY A 18 -3.19 4.97 -0.80
CA GLY A 18 -3.63 6.24 -1.38
C GLY A 18 -4.45 6.12 -2.66
N VAL A 19 -4.96 4.94 -2.96
CA VAL A 19 -5.66 4.65 -4.22
C VAL A 19 -4.79 5.10 -5.40
N MET A 20 -5.27 5.99 -6.28
CA MET A 20 -4.51 6.46 -7.44
C MET A 20 -3.26 7.29 -7.06
N ARG A 21 -3.22 7.94 -5.89
CA ARG A 21 -2.00 8.61 -5.42
C ARG A 21 -0.85 7.64 -5.17
N GLY A 22 -1.14 6.36 -4.90
CA GLY A 22 -0.13 5.31 -4.74
C GLY A 22 0.75 5.08 -5.97
N ILE A 23 0.37 5.57 -7.15
CA ILE A 23 1.22 5.56 -8.34
C ILE A 23 2.55 6.32 -8.10
N TYR A 24 2.56 7.32 -7.21
CA TYR A 24 3.80 7.92 -6.71
C TYR A 24 4.74 6.87 -6.13
N THR A 25 4.23 6.04 -5.24
CA THR A 25 4.98 4.94 -4.62
C THR A 25 5.53 3.98 -5.67
N ALA A 26 4.75 3.66 -6.72
CA ALA A 26 5.25 2.82 -7.82
C ALA A 26 6.48 3.45 -8.50
N GLY A 27 6.47 4.77 -8.69
CA GLY A 27 7.63 5.50 -9.23
C GLY A 27 8.87 5.41 -8.33
N VAL A 28 8.69 5.58 -7.02
CA VAL A 28 9.77 5.43 -6.02
C VAL A 28 10.35 4.02 -6.06
N LEU A 29 9.48 3.00 -6.02
CA LEU A 29 9.88 1.59 -6.00
C LEU A 29 10.64 1.16 -7.26
N ASP A 30 10.28 1.69 -8.43
CA ASP A 30 11.02 1.40 -9.66
C ASP A 30 12.43 1.99 -9.63
N VAL A 31 12.63 3.15 -8.99
CA VAL A 31 13.99 3.71 -8.77
C VAL A 31 14.77 2.86 -7.75
N PHE A 32 14.13 2.32 -6.73
CA PHE A 32 14.77 1.39 -5.80
C PHE A 32 15.24 0.12 -6.50
N LEU A 33 14.43 -0.44 -7.40
CA LEU A 33 14.84 -1.59 -8.23
C LEU A 33 16.04 -1.24 -9.13
N GLU A 34 16.03 -0.06 -9.75
CA GLU A 34 17.15 0.44 -10.58
C GLU A 34 18.45 0.60 -9.75
N ALA A 35 18.33 0.98 -8.49
CA ALA A 35 19.44 1.19 -7.58
C ALA A 35 19.87 -0.06 -6.79
N GLY A 36 19.17 -1.21 -6.98
CA GLY A 36 19.43 -2.45 -6.25
C GLY A 36 19.09 -2.41 -4.77
N ILE A 37 18.18 -1.52 -4.36
CA ILE A 37 17.74 -1.41 -2.97
C ILE A 37 16.62 -2.41 -2.73
N MET A 38 16.81 -3.30 -1.76
CA MET A 38 15.84 -4.32 -1.35
C MET A 38 15.87 -4.47 0.18
N PRO A 39 14.90 -3.86 0.90
CA PRO A 39 14.77 -4.02 2.35
C PRO A 39 14.43 -5.45 2.77
N ASP A 40 14.74 -5.80 4.02
CA ASP A 40 14.46 -7.13 4.58
C ASP A 40 12.97 -7.33 4.87
N VAL A 41 12.26 -6.25 5.22
CA VAL A 41 10.83 -6.27 5.54
C VAL A 41 10.12 -5.18 4.76
N VAL A 42 9.05 -5.54 4.08
CA VAL A 42 8.16 -4.58 3.39
C VAL A 42 6.75 -4.70 3.95
N VAL A 43 6.18 -3.61 4.40
CA VAL A 43 4.78 -3.54 4.85
C VAL A 43 4.01 -2.59 3.95
N GLY A 44 3.01 -3.11 3.25
CA GLY A 44 2.17 -2.33 2.35
C GLY A 44 0.75 -2.14 2.88
N VAL A 45 0.21 -0.94 2.69
CA VAL A 45 -1.16 -0.59 3.00
C VAL A 45 -1.88 -0.24 1.70
N SER A 46 -3.03 -0.88 1.41
CA SER A 46 -3.86 -0.52 0.24
C SER A 46 -3.05 -0.51 -1.08
N ALA A 47 -3.03 0.60 -1.79
CA ALA A 47 -2.21 0.77 -2.99
C ALA A 47 -0.71 0.51 -2.75
N GLY A 48 -0.20 0.78 -1.53
CA GLY A 48 1.17 0.45 -1.16
C GLY A 48 1.44 -1.05 -1.21
N ALA A 49 0.48 -1.89 -0.81
CA ALA A 49 0.60 -3.35 -0.95
C ALA A 49 0.56 -3.80 -2.42
N LEU A 50 -0.34 -3.19 -3.23
CA LEU A 50 -0.46 -3.49 -4.68
C LEU A 50 0.82 -3.16 -5.46
N HIS A 51 1.53 -2.09 -5.12
CA HIS A 51 2.79 -1.73 -5.77
C HIS A 51 3.96 -2.48 -5.15
N GLY A 52 3.92 -2.70 -3.83
CA GLY A 52 4.92 -3.44 -3.07
C GLY A 52 5.11 -4.88 -3.56
N CYS A 53 4.03 -5.60 -3.89
CA CYS A 53 4.15 -6.96 -4.40
C CYS A 53 4.91 -7.01 -5.75
N SER A 54 4.65 -6.07 -6.67
CA SER A 54 5.38 -5.98 -7.94
C SER A 54 6.86 -5.64 -7.74
N TYR A 55 7.15 -4.79 -6.74
CA TYR A 55 8.51 -4.45 -6.35
C TYR A 55 9.27 -5.66 -5.79
N VAL A 56 8.70 -6.39 -4.82
CA VAL A 56 9.30 -7.59 -4.24
C VAL A 56 9.55 -8.66 -5.31
N ALA A 57 8.65 -8.79 -6.28
CA ALA A 57 8.83 -9.67 -7.44
C ALA A 57 9.87 -9.16 -8.48
N GLY A 58 10.52 -8.02 -8.25
CA GLY A 58 11.50 -7.43 -9.17
C GLY A 58 10.89 -6.95 -10.49
N GLN A 59 9.57 -6.78 -10.57
CA GLN A 59 8.88 -6.44 -11.82
C GLN A 59 8.80 -4.93 -12.05
N LYS A 60 9.95 -4.33 -12.36
CA LYS A 60 10.06 -2.90 -12.67
C LYS A 60 9.06 -2.47 -13.75
N GLY A 61 8.39 -1.35 -13.52
CA GLY A 61 7.42 -0.74 -14.44
C GLY A 61 6.08 -1.48 -14.54
N ARG A 62 5.91 -2.62 -13.85
CA ARG A 62 4.66 -3.38 -13.92
C ARG A 62 3.46 -2.55 -13.45
N SER A 63 3.60 -1.88 -12.31
CA SER A 63 2.51 -1.08 -11.74
C SER A 63 1.99 -0.01 -12.72
N ILE A 64 2.87 0.83 -13.26
CA ILE A 64 2.43 1.88 -14.19
C ILE A 64 1.97 1.30 -15.54
N ARG A 65 2.54 0.17 -15.99
CA ARG A 65 2.20 -0.47 -17.26
C ARG A 65 0.75 -0.96 -17.30
N TYR A 66 0.27 -1.66 -16.26
CA TYR A 66 -1.13 -2.11 -16.28
C TYR A 66 -2.11 -0.96 -16.07
N TYR A 67 -1.75 0.12 -15.36
CA TYR A 67 -2.58 1.33 -15.31
C TYR A 67 -2.68 1.98 -16.69
N ARG A 68 -1.56 2.22 -17.38
CA ARG A 68 -1.55 2.79 -18.74
C ARG A 68 -2.42 1.99 -19.71
N LYS A 69 -2.40 0.67 -19.57
CA LYS A 69 -3.08 -0.23 -20.50
C LYS A 69 -4.56 -0.43 -20.18
N TYR A 70 -4.90 -0.50 -18.91
CA TYR A 70 -6.22 -1.00 -18.50
C TYR A 70 -7.04 0.00 -17.69
N ARG A 71 -6.51 1.17 -17.29
CA ARG A 71 -7.25 2.10 -16.43
C ARG A 71 -8.56 2.58 -17.07
N SER A 72 -8.61 2.71 -18.39
CA SER A 72 -9.81 3.10 -19.13
C SER A 72 -10.77 1.93 -19.44
N ASP A 73 -10.37 0.69 -19.12
CA ASP A 73 -11.26 -0.47 -19.27
C ASP A 73 -12.36 -0.45 -18.19
N LYS A 74 -13.62 -0.60 -18.60
CA LYS A 74 -14.77 -0.60 -17.70
C LYS A 74 -14.72 -1.69 -16.62
N HIS A 75 -13.97 -2.78 -16.86
CA HIS A 75 -13.78 -3.87 -15.91
C HIS A 75 -12.71 -3.57 -14.88
N PHE A 76 -11.85 -2.56 -15.10
CA PHE A 76 -10.79 -2.22 -14.17
C PHE A 76 -11.32 -1.55 -12.89
N MET A 77 -12.06 -0.46 -13.04
CA MET A 77 -12.61 0.30 -11.91
C MET A 77 -13.72 1.25 -12.40
N GLY A 78 -14.78 1.37 -11.61
CA GLY A 78 -15.85 2.35 -11.84
C GLY A 78 -17.25 1.81 -11.65
N LEU A 79 -18.22 2.54 -12.21
CA LEU A 79 -19.64 2.23 -12.04
C LEU A 79 -20.03 0.87 -12.66
N TYR A 80 -19.45 0.50 -13.80
CA TYR A 80 -19.72 -0.79 -14.41
C TYR A 80 -19.29 -1.94 -13.49
N SER A 81 -18.08 -1.88 -12.92
CA SER A 81 -17.63 -2.88 -11.95
C SER A 81 -18.54 -2.93 -10.73
N LEU A 82 -18.90 -1.76 -10.17
CA LEU A 82 -19.81 -1.70 -9.02
C LEU A 82 -21.15 -2.36 -9.29
N LEU A 83 -21.78 -2.10 -10.45
CA LEU A 83 -23.09 -2.65 -10.80
C LEU A 83 -23.04 -4.16 -11.10
N THR A 84 -21.94 -4.66 -11.65
CA THR A 84 -21.83 -6.07 -12.05
C THR A 84 -21.24 -6.97 -10.97
N THR A 85 -20.37 -6.44 -10.10
CA THR A 85 -19.66 -7.23 -9.10
C THR A 85 -20.00 -6.83 -7.65
N GLY A 86 -20.52 -5.63 -7.45
CA GLY A 86 -20.71 -5.00 -6.13
C GLY A 86 -19.44 -4.38 -5.55
N ASP A 87 -18.35 -4.32 -6.34
CA ASP A 87 -17.10 -3.69 -6.01
C ASP A 87 -16.76 -2.61 -7.04
N VAL A 88 -16.27 -1.45 -6.58
CA VAL A 88 -15.83 -0.37 -7.48
C VAL A 88 -14.60 -0.81 -8.28
N VAL A 89 -13.68 -1.57 -7.68
CA VAL A 89 -12.54 -2.19 -8.36
C VAL A 89 -12.96 -3.56 -8.88
N GLY A 90 -12.71 -3.83 -10.15
CA GLY A 90 -13.08 -5.09 -10.79
C GLY A 90 -12.29 -6.27 -10.24
N THR A 91 -12.88 -6.98 -9.29
CA THR A 91 -12.20 -8.04 -8.53
C THR A 91 -11.57 -9.08 -9.44
N LYS A 92 -12.37 -9.72 -10.29
CA LYS A 92 -11.83 -10.72 -11.22
C LYS A 92 -10.80 -10.14 -12.18
N PHE A 93 -11.10 -8.98 -12.75
CA PHE A 93 -10.21 -8.36 -13.74
C PHE A 93 -8.85 -7.97 -13.13
N CYS A 94 -8.86 -7.29 -11.97
CA CYS A 94 -7.64 -6.76 -11.35
C CYS A 94 -6.81 -7.83 -10.60
N TYR A 95 -7.47 -8.82 -9.96
CA TYR A 95 -6.80 -9.79 -9.10
C TYR A 95 -6.66 -11.19 -9.72
N GLU A 96 -7.28 -11.44 -10.89
CA GLU A 96 -7.14 -12.71 -11.62
C GLU A 96 -6.68 -12.47 -13.07
N ASP A 97 -7.47 -11.75 -13.89
CA ASP A 97 -7.20 -11.63 -15.33
C ASP A 97 -5.88 -10.88 -15.61
N ILE A 98 -5.61 -9.78 -14.89
CA ILE A 98 -4.35 -9.04 -15.03
C ILE A 98 -3.17 -9.91 -14.58
N PRO A 99 -3.10 -10.39 -13.32
CA PRO A 99 -1.90 -11.09 -12.85
C PRO A 99 -1.69 -12.48 -13.49
N LEU A 100 -2.74 -13.13 -13.98
CA LEU A 100 -2.59 -14.44 -14.61
C LEU A 100 -2.32 -14.40 -16.11
N ARG A 101 -2.82 -13.35 -16.83
CA ARG A 101 -2.86 -13.40 -18.30
C ARG A 101 -2.48 -12.09 -18.98
N LEU A 102 -2.97 -10.96 -18.49
CA LEU A 102 -2.90 -9.68 -19.20
C LEU A 102 -1.60 -8.93 -18.95
N ASP A 103 -1.06 -9.05 -17.76
CA ASP A 103 0.26 -8.58 -17.32
C ASP A 103 0.75 -9.53 -16.21
N PRO A 104 1.30 -10.70 -16.57
CA PRO A 104 1.56 -11.79 -15.65
C PRO A 104 2.42 -11.37 -14.47
N PHE A 105 1.97 -11.77 -13.28
CA PHE A 105 2.74 -11.61 -12.05
C PHE A 105 3.79 -12.72 -11.95
N ASN A 106 5.01 -12.38 -11.57
CA ASN A 106 6.09 -13.35 -11.42
C ASN A 106 6.09 -13.93 -10.00
N GLU A 107 5.20 -14.90 -9.76
CA GLU A 107 5.06 -15.59 -8.47
C GLU A 107 6.40 -16.20 -8.02
N ALA A 108 7.11 -16.87 -8.93
CA ALA A 108 8.37 -17.52 -8.59
C ALA A 108 9.48 -16.55 -8.16
N ALA A 109 9.51 -15.33 -8.72
CA ALA A 109 10.44 -14.31 -8.27
C ALA A 109 10.03 -13.75 -6.92
N PHE A 110 8.72 -13.55 -6.69
CA PHE A 110 8.19 -13.10 -5.41
C PHE A 110 8.52 -14.09 -4.28
N GLU A 111 8.23 -15.39 -4.47
CA GLU A 111 8.49 -16.45 -3.48
C GLU A 111 10.00 -16.61 -3.15
N LYS A 112 10.87 -16.30 -4.11
CA LYS A 112 12.34 -16.40 -3.94
C LYS A 112 12.96 -15.13 -3.35
N ALA A 113 12.24 -14.03 -3.33
CA ALA A 113 12.78 -12.78 -2.80
C ALA A 113 13.12 -12.94 -1.30
N PRO A 114 14.30 -12.49 -0.84
CA PRO A 114 14.68 -12.57 0.56
C PRO A 114 14.03 -11.42 1.35
N VAL A 115 12.71 -11.29 1.25
CA VAL A 115 11.92 -10.18 1.82
C VAL A 115 10.71 -10.75 2.53
N ASP A 116 10.50 -10.37 3.79
CA ASP A 116 9.24 -10.62 4.46
C ASP A 116 8.24 -9.54 4.04
N PHE A 117 7.27 -9.92 3.21
CA PHE A 117 6.25 -9.00 2.71
C PHE A 117 4.96 -9.12 3.51
N TYR A 118 4.58 -8.04 4.19
CA TYR A 118 3.34 -7.95 4.97
C TYR A 118 2.32 -7.04 4.31
N VAL A 119 1.07 -7.46 4.38
CA VAL A 119 -0.08 -6.64 3.98
C VAL A 119 -0.86 -6.25 5.23
N THR A 120 -1.10 -4.96 5.39
CA THR A 120 -1.97 -4.46 6.46
C THR A 120 -3.43 -4.59 6.03
N VAL A 121 -4.22 -5.21 6.88
CA VAL A 121 -5.68 -5.36 6.72
C VAL A 121 -6.39 -4.89 7.98
N THR A 122 -7.65 -4.44 7.88
CA THR A 122 -8.48 -4.14 9.05
C THR A 122 -9.46 -5.28 9.28
N ASN A 123 -9.37 -5.95 10.43
CA ASN A 123 -10.37 -6.93 10.83
C ASN A 123 -11.68 -6.21 11.17
N VAL A 124 -12.74 -6.52 10.40
CA VAL A 124 -14.02 -5.81 10.51
C VAL A 124 -14.73 -6.06 11.85
N ARG A 125 -14.51 -7.22 12.47
CA ARG A 125 -15.15 -7.56 13.76
C ARG A 125 -14.53 -6.81 14.93
N THR A 126 -13.20 -6.63 14.90
CA THR A 126 -12.44 -6.03 15.99
C THR A 126 -12.11 -4.56 15.78
N GLY A 127 -12.19 -4.07 14.53
CA GLY A 127 -11.73 -2.73 14.13
C GLY A 127 -10.21 -2.55 14.21
N LYS A 128 -9.45 -3.61 14.47
CA LYS A 128 -8.00 -3.56 14.68
C LYS A 128 -7.22 -3.92 13.41
N PRO A 129 -5.99 -3.38 13.26
CA PRO A 129 -5.11 -3.79 12.19
C PRO A 129 -4.56 -5.20 12.43
N GLU A 130 -4.41 -5.94 11.34
CA GLU A 130 -3.66 -7.19 11.28
C GLU A 130 -2.65 -7.09 10.14
N TYR A 131 -1.49 -7.72 10.33
CA TYR A 131 -0.37 -7.67 9.39
C TYR A 131 -0.09 -9.10 8.93
N ILE A 132 -0.53 -9.40 7.72
CA ILE A 132 -0.51 -10.76 7.21
C ILE A 132 0.73 -10.95 6.35
N LEU A 133 1.60 -11.88 6.75
CA LEU A 133 2.77 -12.26 5.96
C LEU A 133 2.32 -12.95 4.67
N CYS A 134 2.73 -12.41 3.53
CA CYS A 134 2.51 -12.99 2.21
C CYS A 134 3.84 -13.55 1.69
N ASP A 135 4.04 -14.85 1.85
CA ASP A 135 5.18 -15.63 1.33
C ASP A 135 4.93 -16.19 -0.07
N GLU A 136 3.67 -16.14 -0.51
CA GLU A 136 3.22 -16.44 -1.87
C GLU A 136 2.09 -15.46 -2.28
N LEU A 137 1.83 -15.32 -3.56
CA LEU A 137 0.70 -14.52 -4.07
C LEU A 137 -0.03 -15.26 -5.19
N LYS A 138 -0.65 -16.39 -4.85
CA LYS A 138 -1.48 -17.18 -5.78
C LYS A 138 -2.94 -16.75 -5.69
N VAL A 139 -3.62 -16.75 -6.82
CA VAL A 139 -5.07 -16.54 -6.88
C VAL A 139 -5.78 -17.66 -6.10
N GLY A 140 -6.75 -17.27 -5.26
CA GLY A 140 -7.42 -18.21 -4.34
C GLY A 140 -6.63 -18.53 -3.06
N SER A 141 -5.51 -17.83 -2.84
CA SER A 141 -4.71 -17.89 -1.62
C SER A 141 -4.37 -16.47 -1.14
N LYS A 142 -3.12 -16.11 -0.94
CA LYS A 142 -2.72 -14.79 -0.40
C LYS A 142 -2.92 -13.61 -1.36
N MET A 143 -3.27 -13.83 -2.64
CA MET A 143 -3.80 -12.77 -3.48
C MET A 143 -5.11 -12.18 -2.91
N ASP A 144 -5.92 -12.97 -2.20
CA ASP A 144 -7.10 -12.48 -1.48
C ASP A 144 -6.74 -11.57 -0.31
N VAL A 145 -5.57 -11.74 0.31
CA VAL A 145 -5.06 -10.82 1.33
C VAL A 145 -4.71 -9.46 0.71
N ILE A 146 -4.05 -9.45 -0.46
CA ILE A 146 -3.82 -8.21 -1.23
C ILE A 146 -5.14 -7.50 -1.53
N ARG A 147 -6.15 -8.26 -2.00
CA ARG A 147 -7.49 -7.74 -2.27
C ARG A 147 -8.13 -7.18 -1.01
N ALA A 148 -8.07 -7.91 0.11
CA ALA A 148 -8.59 -7.46 1.39
C ALA A 148 -7.96 -6.14 1.84
N GLY A 149 -6.61 -6.06 1.80
CA GLY A 149 -5.84 -4.88 2.16
C GLY A 149 -6.14 -3.65 1.30
N ALA A 150 -6.70 -3.84 0.09
CA ALA A 150 -7.09 -2.77 -0.82
C ALA A 150 -8.61 -2.60 -0.97
N SER A 151 -9.43 -3.33 -0.19
CA SER A 151 -10.89 -3.27 -0.22
C SER A 151 -11.41 -2.08 0.58
N MET A 152 -11.63 -0.95 -0.10
CA MET A 152 -12.07 0.29 0.52
C MET A 152 -13.51 0.18 1.07
N PRO A 153 -13.75 0.65 2.32
CA PRO A 153 -15.11 0.74 2.85
C PRO A 153 -16.05 1.54 1.94
N LEU A 154 -17.30 1.14 1.86
CA LEU A 154 -18.37 1.65 0.99
C LEU A 154 -18.17 1.40 -0.51
N CYS A 155 -16.96 1.07 -0.94
CA CYS A 155 -16.60 0.88 -2.35
C CYS A 155 -16.33 -0.59 -2.70
N SER A 156 -16.16 -1.45 -1.68
CA SER A 156 -15.83 -2.86 -1.87
C SER A 156 -16.55 -3.72 -0.84
N LYS A 157 -16.80 -4.97 -1.21
CA LYS A 157 -17.26 -6.00 -0.30
C LYS A 157 -16.16 -6.33 0.73
N MET A 158 -16.61 -6.78 1.91
CA MET A 158 -15.69 -7.38 2.88
C MET A 158 -15.13 -8.67 2.29
N VAL A 159 -13.83 -8.90 2.49
CA VAL A 159 -13.15 -10.10 2.04
C VAL A 159 -13.06 -11.08 3.19
N GLU A 160 -13.56 -12.29 2.98
CA GLU A 160 -13.37 -13.37 3.93
C GLU A 160 -12.03 -14.07 3.67
N TRP A 161 -11.23 -14.23 4.75
CA TRP A 161 -9.99 -14.98 4.72
C TRP A 161 -9.74 -15.61 6.10
N ASN A 162 -9.43 -16.90 6.13
CA ASN A 162 -9.22 -17.68 7.36
C ASN A 162 -10.33 -17.44 8.44
N GLY A 163 -11.62 -17.41 8.02
CA GLY A 163 -12.75 -17.26 8.92
C GLY A 163 -12.98 -15.85 9.48
N ASN A 164 -12.16 -14.87 9.08
CA ASN A 164 -12.33 -13.47 9.42
C ASN A 164 -12.78 -12.64 8.22
N LEU A 165 -13.33 -11.45 8.51
CA LEU A 165 -13.77 -10.49 7.51
C LEU A 165 -12.83 -9.28 7.54
N TYR A 166 -12.31 -8.89 6.37
CA TYR A 166 -11.33 -7.83 6.26
C TYR A 166 -11.75 -6.75 5.26
N LEU A 167 -11.26 -5.55 5.53
CA LEU A 167 -11.28 -4.39 4.64
C LEU A 167 -9.90 -3.72 4.67
N ASP A 168 -9.76 -2.62 3.89
CA ASP A 168 -8.53 -1.86 3.69
C ASP A 168 -7.81 -1.54 5.03
N GLY A 169 -6.52 -1.87 5.08
CA GLY A 169 -5.69 -1.67 6.26
C GLY A 169 -5.57 -0.21 6.70
N GLY A 170 -5.67 0.72 5.76
CA GLY A 170 -5.62 2.16 6.04
C GLY A 170 -6.82 2.70 6.84
N VAL A 171 -7.75 1.84 7.27
CA VAL A 171 -8.79 2.19 8.24
C VAL A 171 -8.23 2.23 9.66
N SER A 172 -7.41 1.24 10.02
CA SER A 172 -6.93 1.03 11.39
C SER A 172 -5.43 1.26 11.59
N ASP A 173 -4.62 1.26 10.52
CA ASP A 173 -3.21 1.63 10.50
C ASP A 173 -2.81 2.02 9.08
N SER A 174 -2.71 3.32 8.83
CA SER A 174 -2.41 3.86 7.49
C SER A 174 -0.91 3.90 7.19
N ILE A 175 -0.06 3.98 8.23
CA ILE A 175 1.41 4.08 8.12
C ILE A 175 2.03 3.22 9.23
N PRO A 176 2.11 1.88 9.06
CA PRO A 176 2.48 0.92 10.09
C PRO A 176 3.96 1.00 10.51
N TYR A 177 4.49 2.20 10.70
CA TYR A 177 5.86 2.41 11.12
C TYR A 177 6.13 1.86 12.53
N ALA A 178 5.21 2.07 13.47
CA ALA A 178 5.37 1.57 14.84
C ALA A 178 5.54 0.06 14.90
N LYS A 179 4.92 -0.66 13.94
CA LYS A 179 4.97 -2.12 13.85
C LYS A 179 6.33 -2.65 13.39
N MET A 180 7.16 -1.82 12.74
CA MET A 180 8.43 -2.26 12.18
C MET A 180 9.41 -2.79 13.23
N LYS A 181 9.33 -2.28 14.47
CA LYS A 181 10.14 -2.79 15.60
C LYS A 181 9.80 -4.24 15.92
N ASP A 182 8.53 -4.62 15.87
CA ASP A 182 8.07 -5.98 16.12
C ASP A 182 8.54 -6.95 15.04
N PHE A 183 8.85 -6.46 13.84
CA PHE A 183 9.45 -7.22 12.75
C PHE A 183 10.99 -7.23 12.77
N GLY A 184 11.60 -6.68 13.83
CA GLY A 184 13.05 -6.64 14.02
C GLY A 184 13.78 -5.61 13.18
N CYS A 185 13.10 -4.58 12.70
CA CYS A 185 13.73 -3.52 11.94
C CYS A 185 14.38 -2.47 12.85
N ARG A 186 15.66 -2.19 12.61
CA ARG A 186 16.40 -1.12 13.28
C ARG A 186 16.07 0.24 12.68
N LYS A 187 16.01 0.30 11.35
CA LYS A 187 15.70 1.49 10.56
C LYS A 187 14.60 1.18 9.55
N SER A 188 13.90 2.20 9.12
CA SER A 188 12.86 2.03 8.12
C SER A 188 12.85 3.17 7.10
N ILE A 189 12.70 2.82 5.82
CA ILE A 189 12.32 3.77 4.78
C ILE A 189 10.79 3.85 4.82
N VAL A 190 10.24 5.06 4.82
CA VAL A 190 8.79 5.28 4.79
C VAL A 190 8.43 6.09 3.55
N VAL A 191 7.54 5.55 2.71
CA VAL A 191 7.05 6.23 1.51
C VAL A 191 5.62 6.67 1.74
N LEU A 192 5.41 7.99 1.81
CA LEU A 192 4.09 8.61 1.91
C LEU A 192 3.58 9.05 0.54
N THR A 193 2.25 9.15 0.42
CA THR A 193 1.55 9.57 -0.81
C THR A 193 0.99 10.98 -0.73
N GLN A 194 1.20 11.66 0.39
CA GLN A 194 0.81 13.04 0.63
C GLN A 194 2.04 13.93 0.89
N PRO A 195 2.04 15.19 0.42
CA PRO A 195 3.11 16.13 0.68
C PRO A 195 3.17 16.56 2.15
N ALA A 196 4.24 17.24 2.51
CA ALA A 196 4.39 17.82 3.85
C ALA A 196 3.25 18.79 4.18
N GLY A 197 2.82 18.77 5.46
CA GLY A 197 1.75 19.65 5.95
C GLY A 197 0.33 19.19 5.62
N TYR A 198 0.16 18.06 4.94
CA TYR A 198 -1.18 17.49 4.76
C TYR A 198 -1.76 17.01 6.09
N LEU A 199 -3.02 17.39 6.36
CA LEU A 199 -3.81 16.92 7.48
C LEU A 199 -5.08 16.23 6.97
N LYS A 200 -5.24 14.97 7.37
CA LYS A 200 -6.46 14.23 7.07
C LYS A 200 -7.63 14.82 7.84
N GLN A 201 -8.73 15.03 7.14
CA GLN A 201 -9.96 15.57 7.72
C GLN A 201 -10.91 14.43 8.12
N PRO A 202 -11.78 14.64 9.13
CA PRO A 202 -12.80 13.70 9.52
C PRO A 202 -13.71 13.32 8.34
N ALA A 203 -14.13 12.06 8.30
CA ALA A 203 -15.09 11.59 7.31
C ALA A 203 -16.54 11.80 7.82
N ALA A 204 -17.47 11.99 6.88
CA ALA A 204 -18.90 11.92 7.20
C ALA A 204 -19.27 10.48 7.61
N MET A 205 -19.69 10.28 8.87
CA MET A 205 -19.83 8.94 9.45
C MET A 205 -21.14 8.23 9.10
N ALA A 206 -22.22 8.96 8.79
CA ALA A 206 -23.53 8.37 8.56
C ALA A 206 -23.57 7.19 7.54
N PRO A 207 -22.86 7.22 6.37
CA PRO A 207 -22.82 6.08 5.46
C PRO A 207 -22.13 4.86 6.07
N PHE A 208 -21.08 5.04 6.88
CA PHE A 208 -20.37 3.95 7.54
C PHE A 208 -21.21 3.33 8.66
N GLU A 209 -21.86 4.15 9.47
CA GLU A 209 -22.78 3.72 10.53
C GLU A 209 -23.96 2.91 9.96
N ALA A 210 -24.53 3.33 8.84
CA ALA A 210 -25.61 2.62 8.18
C ALA A 210 -25.14 1.26 7.63
N MET A 211 -24.03 1.24 6.87
CA MET A 211 -23.56 0.01 6.21
C MET A 211 -22.94 -0.99 7.18
N TYR A 212 -22.15 -0.51 8.15
CA TYR A 212 -21.41 -1.36 9.08
C TYR A 212 -22.03 -1.43 10.48
N ARG A 213 -23.35 -1.19 10.63
CA ARG A 213 -24.06 -1.20 11.94
C ARG A 213 -23.87 -2.49 12.76
N LYS A 214 -23.60 -3.61 12.10
CA LYS A 214 -23.30 -4.90 12.75
C LYS A 214 -21.86 -5.01 13.27
N TYR A 215 -21.01 -4.04 12.97
CA TYR A 215 -19.58 -4.03 13.27
C TYR A 215 -19.18 -2.71 13.96
N PRO A 216 -19.65 -2.47 15.20
CA PRO A 216 -19.44 -1.18 15.88
C PRO A 216 -17.98 -0.83 16.10
N ALA A 217 -17.11 -1.83 16.33
CA ALA A 217 -15.66 -1.61 16.45
C ALA A 217 -15.03 -1.09 15.15
N PHE A 218 -15.49 -1.55 13.99
CA PHE A 218 -15.05 -1.03 12.70
C PHE A 218 -15.53 0.41 12.47
N VAL A 219 -16.77 0.72 12.85
CA VAL A 219 -17.31 2.08 12.75
C VAL A 219 -16.47 3.04 13.62
N GLU A 220 -16.08 2.61 14.82
CA GLU A 220 -15.24 3.41 15.71
C GLU A 220 -13.82 3.61 15.14
N ALA A 221 -13.22 2.58 14.54
CA ALA A 221 -11.95 2.72 13.84
C ALA A 221 -12.04 3.74 12.68
N MET A 222 -13.15 3.73 11.92
CA MET A 222 -13.40 4.73 10.88
C MET A 222 -13.55 6.14 11.45
N ARG A 223 -14.17 6.29 12.62
CA ARG A 223 -14.38 7.58 13.30
C ARG A 223 -13.06 8.20 13.73
N GLY A 224 -12.13 7.40 14.28
CA GLY A 224 -10.81 7.84 14.74
C GLY A 224 -9.73 7.91 13.64
N ARG A 225 -10.08 7.58 12.40
CA ARG A 225 -9.10 7.39 11.32
C ARG A 225 -8.28 8.63 10.96
N ASP A 226 -8.86 9.82 11.02
CA ASP A 226 -8.15 11.08 10.75
C ASP A 226 -7.13 11.38 11.84
N GLN A 227 -7.50 11.23 13.11
CA GLN A 227 -6.60 11.43 14.25
C GLN A 227 -5.45 10.40 14.23
N MET A 228 -5.77 9.12 14.02
CA MET A 228 -4.78 8.05 13.87
C MET A 228 -3.77 8.38 12.78
N TYR A 229 -4.21 8.70 11.57
CA TYR A 229 -3.35 9.05 10.44
C TYR A 229 -2.44 10.26 10.74
N ASN A 230 -3.01 11.33 11.30
CA ASN A 230 -2.24 12.54 11.61
C ASN A 230 -1.19 12.27 12.71
N THR A 231 -1.51 11.41 13.68
CA THR A 231 -0.57 10.95 14.71
C THR A 231 0.56 10.11 14.12
N GLU A 232 0.26 9.20 13.20
CA GLU A 232 1.25 8.37 12.50
C GLU A 232 2.21 9.23 11.67
N VAL A 233 1.71 10.22 10.94
CA VAL A 233 2.55 11.17 10.17
C VAL A 233 3.49 11.92 11.11
N CYS A 234 2.99 12.46 12.23
CA CYS A 234 3.83 13.13 13.22
C CYS A 234 4.93 12.20 13.79
N ALA A 235 4.57 10.96 14.11
CA ALA A 235 5.53 9.98 14.63
C ALA A 235 6.64 9.66 13.61
N VAL A 236 6.29 9.47 12.36
CA VAL A 236 7.24 9.23 11.26
C VAL A 236 8.16 10.44 11.03
N GLU A 237 7.61 11.67 11.04
CA GLU A 237 8.39 12.90 10.91
C GLU A 237 9.37 13.10 12.09
N GLN A 238 8.95 12.74 13.29
CA GLN A 238 9.83 12.77 14.46
C GLN A 238 10.94 11.72 14.36
N ALA A 239 10.61 10.49 13.98
CA ALA A 239 11.58 9.43 13.77
C ALA A 239 12.59 9.76 12.64
N ALA A 240 12.14 10.46 11.60
CA ALA A 240 13.03 10.95 10.55
C ALA A 240 14.05 11.98 11.08
N LYS A 241 13.62 12.89 11.94
CA LYS A 241 14.54 13.84 12.61
C LYS A 241 15.55 13.15 13.53
N GLN A 242 15.19 12.00 14.11
CA GLN A 242 16.06 11.20 14.99
C GLN A 242 17.02 10.28 14.19
N GLY A 243 16.79 10.13 12.88
CA GLY A 243 17.60 9.28 12.02
C GLY A 243 17.17 7.81 11.95
N ASP A 244 16.08 7.45 12.62
CA ASP A 244 15.51 6.08 12.60
C ASP A 244 14.71 5.81 11.30
N VAL A 245 14.22 6.87 10.65
CA VAL A 245 13.43 6.82 9.41
C VAL A 245 14.09 7.63 8.31
N PHE A 246 14.14 7.07 7.10
CA PHE A 246 14.31 7.83 5.88
C PHE A 246 12.94 8.06 5.23
N LEU A 247 12.50 9.32 5.21
CA LEU A 247 11.16 9.68 4.77
C LEU A 247 11.15 10.20 3.34
N ILE A 248 10.41 9.52 2.45
CA ILE A 248 10.16 9.93 1.08
C ILE A 248 8.68 10.30 0.96
N ARG A 249 8.40 11.48 0.42
CA ARG A 249 7.05 11.96 0.15
C ARG A 249 7.03 12.90 -1.06
N PRO A 250 5.85 13.13 -1.69
CA PRO A 250 5.75 14.05 -2.82
C PRO A 250 6.30 15.44 -2.48
N SER A 251 7.26 15.91 -3.27
CA SER A 251 7.89 17.23 -3.13
C SER A 251 6.92 18.38 -3.47
N LYS A 252 5.84 18.06 -4.20
CA LYS A 252 4.76 18.99 -4.56
C LYS A 252 3.41 18.28 -4.59
N LEU A 253 2.33 19.03 -4.38
CA LEU A 253 0.98 18.51 -4.51
C LEU A 253 0.62 18.36 -6.00
N LEU A 254 0.23 17.15 -6.39
CA LEU A 254 -0.49 16.90 -7.62
C LEU A 254 -1.94 16.54 -7.26
N HIS A 255 -2.90 17.17 -7.95
CA HIS A 255 -4.32 16.92 -7.74
C HIS A 255 -4.74 15.60 -8.41
N VAL A 256 -4.50 14.49 -7.74
CA VAL A 256 -4.89 13.16 -8.20
C VAL A 256 -6.18 12.74 -7.50
N GLY A 257 -7.25 12.58 -8.26
CA GLY A 257 -8.54 12.11 -7.77
C GLY A 257 -8.47 10.66 -7.25
N ARG A 258 -9.36 10.29 -6.32
CA ARG A 258 -9.43 8.89 -5.84
C ARG A 258 -9.73 7.91 -6.96
N MET A 259 -10.50 8.33 -7.95
CA MET A 259 -10.87 7.53 -9.11
C MET A 259 -10.28 8.12 -10.41
N GLU A 260 -9.08 8.70 -10.31
CA GLU A 260 -8.41 9.30 -11.46
C GLU A 260 -8.32 8.30 -12.64
N HIS A 261 -8.69 8.77 -13.80
CA HIS A 261 -8.66 7.98 -15.04
C HIS A 261 -7.84 8.64 -16.15
N ASP A 262 -7.40 9.87 -15.93
CA ASP A 262 -6.50 10.54 -16.84
C ASP A 262 -5.09 9.96 -16.71
N ILE A 263 -4.63 9.33 -17.77
CA ILE A 263 -3.33 8.66 -17.83
C ILE A 263 -2.18 9.65 -17.71
N GLU A 264 -2.33 10.87 -18.20
CA GLU A 264 -1.29 11.91 -18.10
C GLU A 264 -1.12 12.36 -16.64
N VAL A 265 -2.21 12.50 -15.89
CA VAL A 265 -2.17 12.78 -14.45
C VAL A 265 -1.47 11.65 -13.69
N LEU A 266 -1.78 10.39 -14.01
CA LEU A 266 -1.14 9.23 -13.40
C LEU A 266 0.34 9.12 -13.79
N ASN A 267 0.70 9.42 -15.04
CA ASN A 267 2.09 9.49 -15.49
C ASN A 267 2.87 10.58 -14.73
N ALA A 268 2.29 11.77 -14.59
CA ALA A 268 2.92 12.86 -13.84
C ALA A 268 3.17 12.49 -12.37
N GLN A 269 2.22 11.79 -11.75
CA GLN A 269 2.35 11.30 -10.37
C GLN A 269 3.45 10.24 -10.24
N TYR A 270 3.53 9.31 -11.19
CA TYR A 270 4.57 8.28 -11.26
C TYR A 270 5.96 8.91 -11.45
N GLU A 271 6.11 9.83 -12.41
CA GLU A 271 7.40 10.50 -12.67
C GLU A 271 7.84 11.39 -11.51
N LEU A 272 6.90 12.02 -10.79
CA LEU A 272 7.22 12.74 -9.55
C LEU A 272 7.85 11.79 -8.52
N GLY A 273 7.28 10.58 -8.32
CA GLY A 273 7.86 9.58 -7.42
C GLY A 273 9.27 9.16 -7.83
N ARG A 274 9.50 8.97 -9.13
CA ARG A 274 10.83 8.67 -9.66
C ARG A 274 11.83 9.81 -9.41
N GLN A 275 11.40 11.04 -9.67
CA GLN A 275 12.26 12.21 -9.49
C GLN A 275 12.64 12.42 -8.02
N ASP A 276 11.66 12.35 -7.12
CA ASP A 276 11.87 12.53 -5.69
C ASP A 276 12.80 11.45 -5.11
N ALA A 277 12.63 10.19 -5.53
CA ALA A 277 13.51 9.10 -5.12
C ALA A 277 14.95 9.27 -5.64
N ARG A 278 15.12 9.68 -6.91
CA ARG A 278 16.46 9.94 -7.47
C ARG A 278 17.16 11.09 -6.77
N ASN A 279 16.45 12.17 -6.49
CA ASN A 279 17.00 13.35 -5.82
C ASN A 279 17.49 13.06 -4.40
N GLN A 280 16.96 12.02 -3.76
CA GLN A 280 17.29 11.66 -2.37
C GLN A 280 18.15 10.39 -2.27
N MET A 281 18.57 9.80 -3.40
CA MET A 281 19.21 8.49 -3.42
C MET A 281 20.54 8.47 -2.67
N ASP A 282 21.40 9.46 -2.88
CA ASP A 282 22.71 9.52 -2.24
C ASP A 282 22.57 9.73 -0.72
N ALA A 283 21.69 10.64 -0.30
CA ALA A 283 21.40 10.87 1.11
C ALA A 283 20.79 9.62 1.78
N MET A 284 19.96 8.84 1.06
CA MET A 284 19.40 7.61 1.58
C MET A 284 20.45 6.52 1.74
N ARG A 285 21.38 6.38 0.80
CA ARG A 285 22.50 5.42 0.89
C ARG A 285 23.40 5.74 2.09
N GLU A 286 23.79 7.00 2.25
CA GLU A 286 24.57 7.43 3.42
C GLU A 286 23.83 7.16 4.74
N TRP A 287 22.50 7.37 4.75
CA TRP A 287 21.70 7.08 5.93
C TRP A 287 21.61 5.57 6.23
N MET A 288 21.53 4.71 5.22
CA MET A 288 21.53 3.24 5.42
C MET A 288 22.84 2.73 6.00
N GLU A 289 23.97 3.34 5.67
CA GLU A 289 25.30 2.95 6.13
C GLU A 289 25.60 3.36 7.60
N ARG A 290 24.93 4.37 8.12
CA ARG A 290 25.02 4.80 9.54
C ARG A 290 24.31 3.81 10.49
#